data_2f5b9c6738ae1ab49ccb2d3393121211
#
_entry.id   2f5b9c6738ae1ab49ccb2d3393121211
#
_cell.length_a   1.000
_cell.length_b   1.000
_cell.length_c   1.000
_cell.angle_alpha   90.00
_cell.angle_beta   90.00
_cell.angle_gamma   90.00
#
_symmetry.space_group_name_H-M   'P 1'
#
loop_
_entity.id
_entity.type
_entity.pdbx_description
1 polymer ?
#
loop_
_entity_poly.entity_id
_entity_poly.type
_entity_poly.pdbx_seq_one_letter_code
_entity_poly.pdbx_strand_id
1 'polypeptide(L)'
;SIERVFAQENRNTVLGTAQAAGLAMLAAAQRGIPVALHTPTESKLAITGNGKAEKIQMERMVARILGLNTLPKPADAADALAIAICHALRPAGALQGGEREQHLTAAQRQWAQASQKAARRQGVRRGM
;
A
#
# COMPACT_ATOMS: atom_id res chain seq x y z
N SER A 1 -2.04 -8.65 0.63
CA SER A 1 -1.88 -7.19 0.78
C SER A 1 -1.99 -6.79 2.24
N ILE A 2 -1.23 -5.77 2.63
CA ILE A 2 -1.17 -5.27 4.01
C ILE A 2 -1.23 -3.74 3.97
N GLU A 3 -1.89 -3.12 4.94
CA GLU A 3 -1.88 -1.68 5.10
C GLU A 3 -0.49 -1.20 5.52
N ARG A 4 -0.02 -0.13 4.89
CA ARG A 4 1.23 0.52 5.29
C ARG A 4 1.02 1.29 6.58
N VAL A 5 1.71 0.86 7.64
CA VAL A 5 1.69 1.56 8.93
C VAL A 5 2.50 2.84 8.84
N PHE A 6 1.91 3.96 9.27
CA PHE A 6 2.59 5.24 9.43
C PHE A 6 2.74 5.58 10.92
N ALA A 7 3.83 6.22 11.27
CA ALA A 7 4.00 6.79 12.59
C ALA A 7 2.97 7.94 12.77
N GLN A 8 1.95 7.70 13.59
CA GLN A 8 0.96 8.69 14.01
C GLN A 8 1.15 9.05 15.49
N GLU A 9 0.38 9.99 16.00
CA GLU A 9 0.58 10.56 17.34
C GLU A 9 0.56 9.53 18.48
N ASN A 10 -0.15 8.42 18.36
CA ASN A 10 -0.20 7.37 19.38
C ASN A 10 0.83 6.27 19.15
N ARG A 11 2.03 6.42 19.71
CA ARG A 11 3.16 5.50 19.54
C ARG A 11 2.86 4.06 20.01
N ASN A 12 2.07 3.88 21.06
CA ASN A 12 1.77 2.54 21.57
C ASN A 12 0.93 1.73 20.61
N THR A 13 -0.07 2.34 19.98
CA THR A 13 -0.92 1.69 18.97
C THR A 13 -0.12 1.37 17.71
N VAL A 14 0.74 2.30 17.27
CA VAL A 14 1.59 2.11 16.07
C VAL A 14 2.54 0.92 16.25
N LEU A 15 3.15 0.78 17.43
CA LEU A 15 4.08 -0.33 17.70
C LEU A 15 3.37 -1.69 17.58
N GLY A 16 2.22 -1.87 18.22
CA GLY A 16 1.46 -3.11 18.15
C GLY A 16 1.00 -3.45 16.72
N THR A 17 0.52 -2.45 15.99
CA THR A 17 0.12 -2.62 14.59
C THR A 17 1.30 -2.99 13.70
N ALA A 18 2.46 -2.35 13.89
CA ALA A 18 3.67 -2.66 13.13
C ALA A 18 4.19 -4.09 13.42
N GLN A 19 4.13 -4.53 14.68
CA GLN A 19 4.48 -5.91 15.06
C GLN A 19 3.55 -6.93 14.41
N ALA A 20 2.24 -6.71 14.45
CA ALA A 20 1.25 -7.58 13.80
C ALA A 20 1.46 -7.64 12.28
N ALA A 21 1.70 -6.50 11.63
CA ALA A 21 2.02 -6.44 10.20
C ALA A 21 3.30 -7.22 9.87
N GLY A 22 4.35 -7.10 10.71
CA GLY A 22 5.60 -7.83 10.56
C GLY A 22 5.41 -9.35 10.63
N LEU A 23 4.60 -9.84 11.57
CA LEU A 23 4.27 -11.26 11.68
C LEU A 23 3.48 -11.75 10.46
N ALA A 24 2.54 -10.96 9.96
CA ALA A 24 1.78 -11.31 8.75
C ALA A 24 2.69 -11.38 7.51
N MET A 25 3.66 -10.45 7.38
CA MET A 25 4.66 -10.49 6.31
C MET A 25 5.57 -11.72 6.42
N LEU A 26 6.01 -12.06 7.62
CA LEU A 26 6.82 -13.26 7.85
C LEU A 26 6.07 -14.53 7.47
N ALA A 27 4.81 -14.67 7.90
CA ALA A 27 3.97 -15.82 7.56
C ALA A 27 3.73 -15.95 6.05
N ALA A 28 3.57 -14.85 5.34
CA ALA A 28 3.47 -14.82 3.88
C ALA A 28 4.80 -15.24 3.23
N ALA A 29 5.93 -14.69 3.69
CA ALA A 29 7.26 -15.01 3.16
C ALA A 29 7.60 -16.50 3.33
N GLN A 30 7.28 -17.10 4.48
CA GLN A 30 7.47 -18.54 4.74
C GLN A 30 6.68 -19.44 3.78
N ARG A 31 5.62 -18.91 3.17
CA ARG A 31 4.78 -19.61 2.18
C ARG A 31 5.05 -19.19 0.74
N GLY A 32 6.07 -18.37 0.51
CA GLY A 32 6.39 -17.84 -0.82
C GLY A 32 5.31 -16.92 -1.39
N ILE A 33 4.46 -16.33 -0.54
CA ILE A 33 3.39 -15.42 -0.97
C ILE A 33 3.94 -14.00 -1.04
N PRO A 34 3.94 -13.34 -2.22
CA PRO A 34 4.37 -11.97 -2.34
C PRO A 34 3.45 -11.02 -1.57
N VAL A 35 4.03 -10.03 -0.89
CA VAL A 35 3.29 -9.04 -0.09
C VAL A 35 3.40 -7.66 -0.74
N ALA A 36 2.25 -7.00 -0.93
CA ALA A 36 2.17 -5.61 -1.33
C ALA A 36 1.65 -4.75 -0.18
N LEU A 37 2.23 -3.56 -0.02
CA LEU A 37 1.81 -2.57 0.98
C LEU A 37 1.01 -1.46 0.30
N HIS A 38 -0.13 -1.10 0.89
CA HIS A 38 -1.02 -0.06 0.40
C HIS A 38 -1.28 0.98 1.48
N THR A 39 -1.35 2.24 1.08
CA THR A 39 -1.76 3.33 1.98
C THR A 39 -3.28 3.44 2.06
N PRO A 40 -3.84 3.99 3.15
CA PRO A 40 -5.27 4.28 3.24
C PRO A 40 -5.79 5.16 2.09
N THR A 41 -5.00 6.14 1.68
CA THR A 41 -5.33 7.04 0.56
C THR A 41 -5.39 6.29 -0.77
N GLU A 42 -4.45 5.37 -1.03
CA GLU A 42 -4.47 4.53 -2.24
C GLU A 42 -5.72 3.63 -2.27
N SER A 43 -6.09 3.02 -1.14
CA SER A 43 -7.30 2.19 -1.04
C SER A 43 -8.56 3.01 -1.28
N LYS A 44 -8.67 4.20 -0.68
CA LYS A 44 -9.78 5.12 -0.90
C LYS A 44 -9.90 5.52 -2.37
N LEU A 45 -8.80 5.92 -2.97
CA LEU A 45 -8.78 6.34 -4.38
C LEU A 45 -9.17 5.19 -5.32
N ALA A 46 -8.64 3.99 -5.10
CA ALA A 46 -8.93 2.82 -5.93
C ALA A 46 -10.40 2.40 -5.88
N ILE A 47 -11.05 2.52 -4.72
CA ILE A 47 -12.42 2.03 -4.50
C ILE A 47 -13.46 3.08 -4.81
N THR A 48 -13.23 4.33 -4.40
CA THR A 48 -14.23 5.41 -4.51
C THR A 48 -13.91 6.45 -5.59
N GLY A 49 -12.72 6.43 -6.16
CA GLY A 49 -12.19 7.50 -7.02
C GLY A 49 -11.79 8.77 -6.25
N ASN A 50 -11.92 8.78 -4.92
CA ASN A 50 -11.61 9.93 -4.07
C ASN A 50 -10.74 9.52 -2.88
N GLY A 51 -9.47 9.94 -2.88
CA GLY A 51 -8.52 9.65 -1.78
C GLY A 51 -8.89 10.24 -0.42
N LYS A 52 -9.87 11.16 -0.37
CA LYS A 52 -10.43 11.77 0.85
C LYS A 52 -11.80 11.21 1.24
N ALA A 53 -12.23 10.10 0.64
CA ALA A 53 -13.52 9.49 0.94
C ALA A 53 -13.69 9.20 2.43
N GLU A 54 -14.90 9.42 2.92
CA GLU A 54 -15.28 9.09 4.29
C GLU A 54 -15.41 7.58 4.49
N LYS A 55 -15.29 7.13 5.74
CA LYS A 55 -15.33 5.70 6.09
C LYS A 55 -16.62 5.03 5.61
N ILE A 56 -17.76 5.66 5.83
CA ILE A 56 -19.05 5.11 5.39
C ILE A 56 -19.16 4.97 3.86
N GLN A 57 -18.52 5.86 3.11
CA GLN A 57 -18.47 5.77 1.65
C GLN A 57 -17.64 4.56 1.21
N MET A 58 -16.52 4.32 1.89
CA MET A 58 -15.68 3.14 1.66
C MET A 58 -16.45 1.85 1.93
N GLU A 59 -17.09 1.74 3.09
CA GLU A 59 -17.87 0.56 3.48
C GLU A 59 -18.98 0.23 2.46
N ARG A 60 -19.72 1.24 2.01
CA ARG A 60 -20.76 1.09 0.99
C ARG A 60 -20.20 0.63 -0.36
N MET A 61 -19.07 1.21 -0.78
CA MET A 61 -18.43 0.81 -2.03
C MET A 61 -17.86 -0.60 -1.97
N VAL A 62 -17.25 -0.98 -0.87
CA VAL A 62 -16.79 -2.36 -0.63
C VAL A 62 -17.96 -3.35 -0.71
N ALA A 63 -19.05 -3.07 0.00
CA ALA A 63 -20.25 -3.90 -0.05
C ALA A 63 -20.80 -4.02 -1.48
N ARG A 64 -20.84 -2.92 -2.22
CA ARG A 64 -21.31 -2.90 -3.62
C ARG A 64 -20.41 -3.70 -4.56
N ILE A 65 -19.10 -3.53 -4.46
CA ILE A 65 -18.12 -4.26 -5.31
C ILE A 65 -18.21 -5.75 -5.07
N LEU A 66 -18.37 -6.17 -3.81
CA LEU A 66 -18.43 -7.58 -3.42
C LEU A 66 -19.85 -8.17 -3.48
N GLY A 67 -20.88 -7.40 -3.84
CA GLY A 67 -22.27 -7.87 -3.90
C GLY A 67 -22.84 -8.24 -2.53
N LEU A 68 -22.38 -7.59 -1.45
CA LEU A 68 -22.85 -7.89 -0.09
C LEU A 68 -24.20 -7.21 0.16
N ASN A 69 -25.13 -7.93 0.80
CA ASN A 69 -26.43 -7.39 1.19
C ASN A 69 -26.38 -6.46 2.41
N THR A 70 -25.29 -6.53 3.19
CA THR A 70 -25.07 -5.72 4.40
C THR A 70 -23.66 -5.16 4.41
N LEU A 71 -23.44 -4.07 5.15
CA LEU A 71 -22.11 -3.52 5.33
C LEU A 71 -21.22 -4.50 6.12
N PRO A 72 -19.95 -4.66 5.75
CA PRO A 72 -19.01 -5.50 6.50
C PRO A 72 -18.88 -5.03 7.96
N LYS A 73 -18.92 -5.96 8.88
CA LYS A 73 -18.72 -5.72 10.33
C LYS A 73 -17.71 -6.70 10.89
N PRO A 74 -16.86 -6.28 11.86
CA PRO A 74 -16.68 -4.89 12.33
C PRO A 74 -16.11 -3.97 11.22
N ALA A 75 -16.02 -2.67 11.50
CA ALA A 75 -15.52 -1.69 10.53
C ALA A 75 -14.12 -2.03 9.99
N ASP A 76 -13.26 -2.61 10.81
CA ASP A 76 -11.91 -3.06 10.42
C ASP A 76 -11.95 -4.17 9.35
N ALA A 77 -13.02 -4.96 9.28
CA ALA A 77 -13.22 -5.93 8.20
C ALA A 77 -13.43 -5.22 6.84
N ALA A 78 -14.13 -4.08 6.83
CA ALA A 78 -14.29 -3.27 5.62
C ALA A 78 -12.95 -2.68 5.17
N ASP A 79 -12.11 -2.23 6.10
CA ASP A 79 -10.79 -1.69 5.81
C ASP A 79 -9.87 -2.78 5.21
N ALA A 80 -9.88 -3.98 5.78
CA ALA A 80 -9.13 -5.12 5.25
C ALA A 80 -9.58 -5.54 3.84
N LEU A 81 -10.90 -5.60 3.60
CA LEU A 81 -11.47 -5.87 2.28
C LEU A 81 -11.10 -4.78 1.28
N ALA A 82 -11.11 -3.51 1.70
CA ALA A 82 -10.72 -2.39 0.86
C ALA A 82 -9.27 -2.51 0.37
N ILE A 83 -8.35 -2.90 1.23
CA ILE A 83 -6.94 -3.12 0.88
C ILE A 83 -6.79 -4.30 -0.08
N ALA A 84 -7.53 -5.38 0.13
CA ALA A 84 -7.52 -6.53 -0.76
C ALA A 84 -8.07 -6.18 -2.15
N ILE A 85 -9.17 -5.44 -2.24
CA ILE A 85 -9.75 -4.95 -3.50
C ILE A 85 -8.78 -4.01 -4.21
N CYS A 86 -8.20 -3.05 -3.48
CA CYS A 86 -7.19 -2.13 -4.02
C CYS A 86 -6.02 -2.89 -4.67
N HIS A 87 -5.58 -3.97 -4.02
CA HIS A 87 -4.53 -4.82 -4.56
C HIS A 87 -4.99 -5.57 -5.82
N ALA A 88 -6.19 -6.15 -5.79
CA ALA A 88 -6.74 -6.91 -6.92
C ALA A 88 -7.01 -6.04 -8.16
N LEU A 89 -7.36 -4.77 -7.96
CA LEU A 89 -7.61 -3.82 -9.05
C LEU A 89 -6.32 -3.24 -9.66
N ARG A 90 -5.15 -3.47 -9.04
CA ARG A 90 -3.88 -3.03 -9.63
C ARG A 90 -3.54 -3.88 -10.86
N PRO A 91 -3.08 -3.26 -11.96
CA PRO A 91 -2.56 -4.00 -13.11
C PRO A 91 -1.44 -4.95 -12.67
N ALA A 92 -1.43 -6.16 -13.22
CA ALA A 92 -0.49 -7.22 -12.84
C ALA A 92 1.01 -6.83 -12.96
N GLY A 93 1.35 -5.80 -13.74
CA GLY A 93 2.70 -5.24 -13.89
C GLY A 93 3.14 -4.30 -12.77
N ALA A 94 2.23 -3.78 -11.94
CA ALA A 94 2.57 -2.80 -10.91
C ALA A 94 3.34 -3.38 -9.71
N LEU A 95 3.46 -4.69 -9.61
CA LEU A 95 4.21 -5.40 -8.57
C LEU A 95 5.71 -5.59 -8.93
N GLN A 96 6.05 -5.45 -10.19
CA GLN A 96 7.43 -5.48 -10.65
C GLN A 96 7.89 -4.05 -10.91
N GLY A 97 8.89 -3.60 -10.18
CA GLY A 97 9.39 -2.21 -10.19
C GLY A 97 9.94 -1.68 -11.53
N GLY A 98 9.54 -2.27 -12.66
CA GLY A 98 10.00 -1.93 -14.00
C GLY A 98 9.13 -0.93 -14.80
N GLU A 99 7.84 -0.79 -14.48
CA GLU A 99 6.94 0.04 -15.30
C GLU A 99 6.66 1.44 -14.74
N ARG A 100 7.25 1.79 -13.58
CA ARG A 100 7.10 3.14 -13.01
C ARG A 100 7.72 4.25 -13.87
N GLU A 101 8.63 3.94 -14.78
CA GLU A 101 9.32 4.97 -15.59
C GLU A 101 8.45 5.56 -16.70
N GLN A 102 7.46 4.87 -17.21
CA GLN A 102 6.66 5.32 -18.36
C GLN A 102 5.59 6.37 -18.01
N HIS A 103 5.19 6.48 -16.74
CA HIS A 103 4.17 7.44 -16.28
C HIS A 103 4.70 8.50 -15.31
N LEU A 104 6.01 8.62 -15.17
CA LEU A 104 6.61 9.65 -14.33
C LEU A 104 6.51 11.02 -14.99
N THR A 105 6.15 12.03 -14.23
CA THR A 105 6.31 13.44 -14.65
C THR A 105 7.78 13.78 -14.88
N ALA A 106 8.07 14.84 -15.63
CA ALA A 106 9.45 15.28 -15.88
C ALA A 106 10.23 15.50 -14.56
N ALA A 107 9.59 16.09 -13.55
CA ALA A 107 10.18 16.31 -12.23
C ALA A 107 10.47 14.98 -11.49
N GLN A 108 9.58 14.02 -11.55
CA GLN A 108 9.78 12.69 -10.95
C GLN A 108 10.93 11.93 -11.61
N ARG A 109 11.06 12.02 -12.94
CA ARG A 109 12.22 11.43 -13.66
C ARG A 109 13.54 12.06 -13.25
N GLN A 110 13.60 13.39 -13.16
CA GLN A 110 14.80 14.09 -12.71
C GLN A 110 15.19 13.69 -11.28
N TRP A 111 14.22 13.60 -10.39
CA TRP A 111 14.45 13.17 -9.01
C TRP A 111 14.95 11.73 -8.92
N ALA A 112 14.35 10.79 -9.67
CA ALA A 112 14.79 9.39 -9.72
C ALA A 112 16.23 9.26 -10.23
N GLN A 113 16.60 10.02 -11.29
CA GLN A 113 17.97 10.06 -11.81
C GLN A 113 18.97 10.64 -10.81
N ALA A 114 18.60 11.70 -10.10
CA ALA A 114 19.44 12.31 -9.06
C ALA A 114 19.67 11.33 -7.90
N SER A 115 18.63 10.62 -7.46
CA SER A 115 18.72 9.62 -6.42
C SER A 115 19.61 8.43 -6.80
N GLN A 116 19.54 7.95 -8.03
CA GLN A 116 20.42 6.90 -8.54
C GLN A 116 21.88 7.34 -8.62
N LYS A 117 22.15 8.58 -9.07
CA LYS A 117 23.50 9.15 -9.07
C LYS A 117 24.07 9.28 -7.65
N ALA A 118 23.27 9.70 -6.69
CA ALA A 118 23.68 9.79 -5.28
C ALA A 118 24.03 8.41 -4.70
N ALA A 119 23.20 7.39 -4.94
CA ALA A 119 23.45 6.03 -4.49
C ALA A 119 24.74 5.43 -5.07
N ARG A 120 25.02 5.66 -6.36
CA ARG A 120 26.27 5.22 -7.00
C ARG A 120 27.51 5.89 -6.39
N ARG A 121 27.44 7.18 -6.03
CA ARG A 121 28.54 7.90 -5.37
C ARG A 121 28.82 7.39 -3.95
N GLN A 122 27.80 6.94 -3.23
CA GLN A 122 27.96 6.35 -1.90
C GLN A 122 28.52 4.93 -1.96
N GLY A 123 28.15 4.13 -2.98
CA GLY A 123 28.70 2.79 -3.20
C GLY A 123 30.20 2.79 -3.52
N VAL A 124 30.69 3.77 -4.29
CA VAL A 124 32.11 3.93 -4.61
C VAL A 124 32.96 4.33 -3.39
N ARG A 125 32.38 5.06 -2.42
CA ARG A 125 33.10 5.46 -1.18
C ARG A 125 33.23 4.34 -0.13
N ARG A 126 32.47 3.26 -0.24
CA ARG A 126 32.55 2.10 0.67
C ARG A 126 33.48 0.99 0.18
N GLY A 127 34.03 1.12 -1.01
CA GLY A 127 34.94 0.13 -1.63
C GLY A 127 36.41 0.55 -1.67
N MET A 128 36.80 1.58 -0.91
CA MET A 128 38.18 1.96 -0.61
C MET A 128 38.39 1.78 0.93
#